data_5c4342fca02f0ee1480cb1d87d18623e
#
_entry.id   5c4342fca02f0ee1480cb1d87d18623e
#
_cell.length_a   1.000
_cell.length_b   1.000
_cell.length_c   1.000
_cell.angle_alpha   90.00
_cell.angle_beta   90.00
_cell.angle_gamma   90.00
#
_symmetry.space_group_name_H-M   'P 1'
#
loop_
_entity.id
_entity.type
_entity.pdbx_description
1 polymer ?
#
loop_
_entity_poly.entity_id
_entity_poly.type
_entity_poly.pdbx_seq_one_letter_code
_entity_poly.pdbx_strand_id
1 'polypeptide(L)'
;MSKQNTVRCVGLFAILTIILIATIKSKDLELESLESANTALESQIKTLENDKMLLNEEIEQIEQESVDSEPYIALATINYLKDVDKYTWFKLYYHILFEQYELDDLPETPYDVFTDEQINIMLKCIETETHEASFESKVNVANVILNRVEHEEYPTDPVDIITGTNQFKYGRNNIDESTRYALLYAFMIEDTTDGCIAFRSDSSPATWNGWTKQFTDESGHTFYK
;
A
#
# COMPACT_ATOMS: atom_id res chain seq x y z
N MET A 1 -30.32 -2.61 6.59
CA MET A 1 -29.17 -3.50 6.24
C MET A 1 -29.66 -4.90 5.97
N SER A 2 -29.39 -5.47 4.80
CA SER A 2 -29.76 -6.87 4.54
C SER A 2 -28.86 -7.79 5.39
N LYS A 3 -29.43 -8.85 5.97
CA LYS A 3 -28.69 -9.90 6.71
C LYS A 3 -27.45 -10.45 5.96
N GLN A 4 -27.38 -10.24 4.66
CA GLN A 4 -26.33 -10.72 3.77
C GLN A 4 -25.01 -9.94 3.91
N ASN A 5 -25.03 -8.64 4.22
CA ASN A 5 -23.81 -7.82 4.36
C ASN A 5 -23.15 -8.03 5.72
N THR A 6 -23.92 -8.23 6.77
CA THR A 6 -23.41 -8.61 8.10
C THR A 6 -22.71 -9.98 8.05
N VAL A 7 -23.22 -10.94 7.26
CA VAL A 7 -22.61 -12.26 7.08
C VAL A 7 -21.29 -12.19 6.32
N ARG A 8 -21.13 -11.25 5.37
CA ARG A 8 -19.87 -11.09 4.62
C ARG A 8 -18.75 -10.52 5.49
N CYS A 9 -19.03 -9.52 6.33
CA CYS A 9 -18.03 -8.98 7.28
C CYS A 9 -17.61 -10.01 8.33
N VAL A 10 -18.56 -10.78 8.86
CA VAL A 10 -18.28 -11.87 9.81
C VAL A 10 -17.49 -13.00 9.13
N GLY A 11 -17.76 -13.27 7.84
CA GLY A 11 -17.02 -14.25 7.03
C GLY A 11 -15.56 -13.89 6.81
N LEU A 12 -15.26 -12.63 6.56
CA LEU A 12 -13.87 -12.15 6.36
C LEU A 12 -13.07 -12.25 7.67
N PHE A 13 -13.69 -11.89 8.78
CA PHE A 13 -13.07 -12.03 10.11
C PHE A 13 -12.83 -13.51 10.49
N ALA A 14 -13.77 -14.39 10.15
CA ALA A 14 -13.62 -15.83 10.39
C ALA A 14 -12.50 -16.44 9.53
N ILE A 15 -12.33 -16.00 8.29
CA ILE A 15 -11.26 -16.47 7.40
C ILE A 15 -9.88 -15.98 7.89
N LEU A 16 -9.75 -14.71 8.31
CA LEU A 16 -8.51 -14.20 8.90
C LEU A 16 -8.13 -14.93 10.19
N THR A 17 -9.13 -15.21 11.03
CA THR A 17 -8.91 -15.98 12.26
C THR A 17 -8.54 -17.45 11.97
N ILE A 18 -9.15 -18.07 10.95
CA ILE A 18 -8.84 -19.45 10.53
C ILE A 18 -7.44 -19.56 9.93
N ILE A 19 -7.02 -18.58 9.13
CA ILE A 19 -5.67 -18.55 8.55
C ILE A 19 -4.61 -18.44 9.66
N LEU A 20 -4.82 -17.60 10.66
CA LEU A 20 -3.92 -17.46 11.80
C LEU A 20 -3.77 -18.79 12.59
N ILE A 21 -4.87 -19.47 12.85
CA ILE A 21 -4.89 -20.76 13.57
C ILE A 21 -4.26 -21.89 12.73
N ALA A 22 -4.44 -21.91 11.42
CA ALA A 22 -3.84 -22.92 10.55
C ALA A 22 -2.31 -22.76 10.45
N THR A 23 -1.81 -21.52 10.47
CA THR A 23 -0.37 -21.22 10.42
C THR A 23 0.34 -21.64 11.71
N ILE A 24 -0.31 -21.52 12.87
CA ILE A 24 0.21 -21.94 14.17
C ILE A 24 0.29 -23.47 14.29
N LYS A 25 -0.65 -24.21 13.70
CA LYS A 25 -0.69 -25.67 13.74
C LYS A 25 0.39 -26.36 12.91
N SER A 26 1.09 -25.67 12.05
CA SER A 26 2.07 -26.26 11.14
C SER A 26 3.51 -26.26 11.65
N LYS A 27 3.74 -25.80 12.84
CA LYS A 27 5.10 -25.81 13.45
C LYS A 27 5.09 -26.65 14.71
N ASP A 28 5.78 -27.78 14.65
CA ASP A 28 6.18 -28.58 15.84
C ASP A 28 7.09 -27.73 16.73
N LEU A 29 6.52 -27.12 17.74
CA LEU A 29 7.29 -26.39 18.76
C LEU A 29 7.00 -26.99 20.13
N GLU A 30 8.05 -27.05 20.95
CA GLU A 30 8.03 -27.59 22.31
C GLU A 30 6.85 -27.05 23.15
N LEU A 31 6.27 -27.92 23.95
CA LEU A 31 4.98 -27.71 24.66
C LEU A 31 4.98 -26.40 25.51
N GLU A 32 6.12 -26.03 26.10
CA GLU A 32 6.25 -24.82 26.91
C GLU A 32 6.17 -23.51 26.11
N SER A 33 6.66 -23.50 24.87
CA SER A 33 6.52 -22.34 24.01
C SER A 33 5.09 -22.19 23.49
N LEU A 34 4.36 -23.31 23.36
CA LEU A 34 2.94 -23.34 22.98
C LEU A 34 2.03 -22.77 24.08
N GLU A 35 2.29 -23.12 25.36
CA GLU A 35 1.52 -22.57 26.50
C GLU A 35 1.74 -21.06 26.66
N SER A 36 2.99 -20.59 26.47
CA SER A 36 3.28 -19.15 26.49
C SER A 36 2.63 -18.42 25.32
N ALA A 37 2.69 -19.00 24.11
CA ALA A 37 2.05 -18.45 22.93
C ALA A 37 0.51 -18.48 23.05
N ASN A 38 -0.04 -19.53 23.65
CA ASN A 38 -1.47 -19.66 23.88
C ASN A 38 -1.99 -18.59 24.87
N THR A 39 -1.24 -18.36 25.95
CA THR A 39 -1.56 -17.32 26.93
C THR A 39 -1.47 -15.90 26.31
N ALA A 40 -0.46 -15.68 25.46
CA ALA A 40 -0.34 -14.42 24.72
C ALA A 40 -1.48 -14.26 23.68
N LEU A 41 -1.87 -15.35 23.01
CA LEU A 41 -2.96 -15.38 22.06
C LEU A 41 -4.33 -15.13 22.73
N GLU A 42 -4.57 -15.74 23.89
CA GLU A 42 -5.78 -15.50 24.70
C GLU A 42 -5.87 -14.03 25.14
N SER A 43 -4.74 -13.43 25.50
CA SER A 43 -4.66 -12.00 25.81
C SER A 43 -4.97 -11.13 24.58
N GLN A 44 -4.45 -11.49 23.41
CA GLN A 44 -4.74 -10.80 22.15
C GLN A 44 -6.19 -10.97 21.70
N ILE A 45 -6.74 -12.18 21.84
CA ILE A 45 -8.17 -12.45 21.56
C ILE A 45 -9.05 -11.56 22.45
N LYS A 46 -8.74 -11.48 23.74
CA LYS A 46 -9.49 -10.63 24.66
C LYS A 46 -9.39 -9.13 24.32
N THR A 47 -8.23 -8.69 23.85
CA THR A 47 -8.05 -7.31 23.36
C THR A 47 -8.87 -7.07 22.10
N LEU A 48 -8.80 -8.00 21.13
CA LEU A 48 -9.56 -7.93 19.88
C LEU A 48 -11.09 -8.01 20.12
N GLU A 49 -11.53 -8.77 21.11
CA GLU A 49 -12.95 -8.83 21.51
C GLU A 49 -13.41 -7.50 22.12
N ASN A 50 -12.57 -6.85 22.92
CA ASN A 50 -12.85 -5.52 23.45
C ASN A 50 -12.85 -4.45 22.35
N ASP A 51 -11.85 -4.49 21.45
CA ASP A 51 -11.77 -3.56 20.32
C ASP A 51 -12.98 -3.74 19.37
N LYS A 52 -13.42 -4.99 19.17
CA LYS A 52 -14.63 -5.31 18.41
C LYS A 52 -15.90 -4.76 19.09
N MET A 53 -15.96 -4.82 20.41
CA MET A 53 -17.10 -4.28 21.16
C MET A 53 -17.15 -2.75 21.02
N LEU A 54 -16.01 -2.06 21.17
CA LEU A 54 -15.92 -0.61 20.98
C LEU A 54 -16.25 -0.20 19.53
N LEU A 55 -15.77 -0.96 18.57
CA LEU A 55 -16.06 -0.70 17.16
C LEU A 55 -17.55 -0.90 16.83
N ASN A 56 -18.20 -1.89 17.43
CA ASN A 56 -19.65 -2.08 17.27
C ASN A 56 -20.46 -0.95 17.91
N GLU A 57 -20.02 -0.42 19.05
CA GLU A 57 -20.65 0.76 19.67
C GLU A 57 -20.48 2.02 18.82
N GLU A 58 -19.30 2.23 18.21
CA GLU A 58 -19.07 3.30 17.23
C GLU A 58 -19.92 3.11 15.97
N ILE A 59 -20.02 1.88 15.46
CA ILE A 59 -20.86 1.54 14.32
C ILE A 59 -22.33 1.84 14.61
N GLU A 60 -22.87 1.46 15.79
CA GLU A 60 -24.23 1.76 16.17
C GLU A 60 -24.49 3.28 16.29
N GLN A 61 -23.51 4.05 16.75
CA GLN A 61 -23.60 5.51 16.78
C GLN A 61 -23.63 6.14 15.37
N ILE A 62 -22.80 5.64 14.46
CA ILE A 62 -22.75 6.11 13.07
C ILE A 62 -24.00 5.69 12.27
N GLU A 63 -24.54 4.47 12.51
CA GLU A 63 -25.78 4.01 11.89
C GLU A 63 -27.00 4.85 12.29
N GLN A 64 -26.95 5.50 13.44
CA GLN A 64 -28.01 6.42 13.88
C GLN A 64 -27.95 7.80 13.20
N GLU A 65 -26.80 8.17 12.63
CA GLU A 65 -26.57 9.52 12.09
C GLU A 65 -26.67 9.63 10.56
N SER A 66 -26.56 8.53 9.75
CA SER A 66 -26.76 8.63 8.29
C SER A 66 -26.94 7.29 7.57
N VAL A 67 -27.77 7.30 6.54
CA VAL A 67 -28.10 6.18 5.65
C VAL A 67 -26.97 5.83 4.66
N ASP A 68 -25.91 6.68 4.54
CA ASP A 68 -24.84 6.57 3.56
C ASP A 68 -23.48 6.16 4.17
N SER A 69 -23.47 5.50 5.34
CA SER A 69 -22.23 5.31 6.13
C SER A 69 -21.42 4.04 5.83
N GLU A 70 -21.92 3.09 5.04
CA GLU A 70 -21.25 1.79 4.81
C GLU A 70 -19.81 1.90 4.26
N PRO A 71 -19.51 2.75 3.26
CA PRO A 71 -18.13 2.88 2.77
C PRO A 71 -17.18 3.50 3.79
N TYR A 72 -17.66 4.46 4.57
CA TYR A 72 -16.85 5.12 5.62
C TYR A 72 -16.53 4.17 6.78
N ILE A 73 -17.46 3.28 7.13
CA ILE A 73 -17.25 2.22 8.13
C ILE A 73 -16.22 1.22 7.63
N ALA A 74 -16.28 0.82 6.37
CA ALA A 74 -15.33 -0.09 5.76
C ALA A 74 -13.91 0.52 5.75
N LEU A 75 -13.78 1.80 5.37
CA LEU A 75 -12.51 2.53 5.39
C LEU A 75 -11.96 2.72 6.82
N ALA A 76 -12.82 3.05 7.79
CA ALA A 76 -12.44 3.16 9.19
C ALA A 76 -11.93 1.81 9.74
N THR A 77 -12.59 0.72 9.37
CA THR A 77 -12.19 -0.64 9.76
C THR A 77 -10.81 -1.00 9.21
N ILE A 78 -10.48 -0.64 7.97
CA ILE A 78 -9.15 -0.86 7.38
C ILE A 78 -8.08 -0.08 8.14
N ASN A 79 -8.36 1.16 8.53
CA ASN A 79 -7.43 1.97 9.31
C ASN A 79 -7.12 1.38 10.70
N TYR A 80 -8.00 0.52 11.22
CA TYR A 80 -7.79 -0.21 12.47
C TYR A 80 -6.90 -1.46 12.34
N LEU A 81 -6.64 -1.95 11.13
CA LEU A 81 -5.77 -3.09 10.87
C LEU A 81 -4.29 -2.68 10.97
N LYS A 82 -3.82 -2.38 12.17
CA LYS A 82 -2.46 -1.84 12.44
C LYS A 82 -1.30 -2.78 12.06
N ASP A 83 -1.59 -4.08 11.95
CA ASP A 83 -0.58 -5.13 11.70
C ASP A 83 -0.59 -5.64 10.24
N VAL A 84 -1.33 -4.98 9.36
CA VAL A 84 -1.37 -5.33 7.94
C VAL A 84 -0.27 -4.55 7.22
N ASP A 85 0.50 -5.23 6.38
CA ASP A 85 1.50 -4.56 5.55
C ASP A 85 0.87 -3.52 4.60
N LYS A 86 1.65 -2.52 4.24
CA LYS A 86 1.21 -1.36 3.44
C LYS A 86 0.54 -1.77 2.12
N TYR A 87 1.05 -2.81 1.45
CA TYR A 87 0.48 -3.31 0.20
C TYR A 87 -0.93 -3.88 0.40
N THR A 88 -1.09 -4.76 1.36
CA THR A 88 -2.38 -5.38 1.68
C THR A 88 -3.39 -4.34 2.14
N TRP A 89 -2.96 -3.38 2.98
CA TRP A 89 -3.80 -2.27 3.41
C TRP A 89 -4.30 -1.46 2.21
N PHE A 90 -3.40 -1.03 1.32
CA PHE A 90 -3.76 -0.18 0.19
C PHE A 90 -4.63 -0.92 -0.84
N LYS A 91 -4.36 -2.21 -1.06
CA LYS A 91 -5.19 -3.05 -1.94
C LYS A 91 -6.63 -3.13 -1.44
N LEU A 92 -6.84 -3.30 -0.13
CA LEU A 92 -8.17 -3.30 0.49
C LEU A 92 -8.83 -1.93 0.39
N TYR A 93 -8.08 -0.87 0.68
CA TYR A 93 -8.54 0.52 0.57
C TYR A 93 -9.02 0.85 -0.85
N TYR A 94 -8.21 0.52 -1.87
CA TYR A 94 -8.55 0.74 -3.27
C TYR A 94 -9.79 -0.07 -3.69
N HIS A 95 -9.85 -1.34 -3.29
CA HIS A 95 -10.99 -2.21 -3.58
C HIS A 95 -12.31 -1.65 -3.02
N ILE A 96 -12.28 -1.13 -1.80
CA ILE A 96 -13.46 -0.52 -1.19
C ILE A 96 -13.87 0.74 -1.94
N LEU A 97 -12.93 1.62 -2.24
CA LEU A 97 -13.24 2.89 -2.91
C LEU A 97 -13.78 2.69 -4.33
N PHE A 98 -13.15 1.82 -5.12
CA PHE A 98 -13.37 1.79 -6.56
C PHE A 98 -14.16 0.58 -7.07
N GLU A 99 -14.20 -0.51 -6.30
CA GLU A 99 -14.80 -1.77 -6.77
C GLU A 99 -16.03 -2.20 -5.96
N GLN A 100 -16.11 -1.82 -4.69
CA GLN A 100 -17.18 -2.32 -3.80
C GLN A 100 -18.34 -1.35 -3.65
N TYR A 101 -18.09 -0.03 -3.69
CA TYR A 101 -19.09 1.00 -3.48
C TYR A 101 -19.10 2.00 -4.64
N GLU A 102 -20.28 2.39 -5.08
CA GLU A 102 -20.46 3.50 -6.02
C GLU A 102 -20.44 4.80 -5.20
N LEU A 103 -19.27 5.42 -5.10
CA LEU A 103 -19.09 6.70 -4.40
C LEU A 103 -19.16 7.85 -5.42
N ASP A 104 -19.82 8.94 -5.06
CA ASP A 104 -20.01 10.10 -5.95
C ASP A 104 -18.72 10.91 -6.14
N ASP A 105 -17.84 10.96 -5.12
CA ASP A 105 -16.61 11.74 -5.10
C ASP A 105 -15.38 10.84 -4.92
N LEU A 106 -15.00 10.10 -5.96
CA LEU A 106 -13.77 9.30 -5.96
C LEU A 106 -12.53 10.19 -6.10
N PRO A 107 -11.43 9.89 -5.41
CA PRO A 107 -10.17 10.56 -5.65
C PRO A 107 -9.65 10.27 -7.05
N GLU A 108 -8.97 11.26 -7.65
CA GLU A 108 -8.32 11.12 -8.95
C GLU A 108 -7.23 10.04 -8.89
N THR A 109 -7.13 9.24 -9.94
CA THR A 109 -6.13 8.20 -10.09
C THR A 109 -5.13 8.56 -11.20
N PRO A 110 -3.96 7.91 -11.28
CA PRO A 110 -3.04 8.15 -12.40
C PRO A 110 -3.67 7.80 -13.76
N TYR A 111 -4.69 6.94 -13.81
CA TYR A 111 -5.41 6.60 -15.04
C TYR A 111 -6.34 7.72 -15.54
N ASP A 112 -6.67 8.68 -14.69
CA ASP A 112 -7.47 9.85 -15.07
C ASP A 112 -6.59 10.98 -15.63
N VAL A 113 -5.31 10.99 -15.28
CA VAL A 113 -4.35 12.07 -15.60
C VAL A 113 -3.43 11.69 -16.76
N PHE A 114 -2.97 10.45 -16.79
CA PHE A 114 -1.98 9.97 -17.75
C PHE A 114 -2.59 9.06 -18.80
N THR A 115 -2.04 9.09 -20.01
CA THR A 115 -2.42 8.18 -21.10
C THR A 115 -1.98 6.74 -20.80
N ASP A 116 -2.57 5.75 -21.47
CA ASP A 116 -2.18 4.34 -21.38
C ASP A 116 -0.69 4.11 -21.68
N GLU A 117 -0.12 4.89 -22.62
CA GLU A 117 1.30 4.81 -22.96
C GLU A 117 2.17 5.29 -21.80
N GLN A 118 1.81 6.42 -21.18
CA GLN A 118 2.51 6.99 -20.02
C GLN A 118 2.41 6.06 -18.81
N ILE A 119 1.24 5.52 -18.52
CA ILE A 119 1.04 4.51 -17.47
C ILE A 119 1.92 3.28 -17.73
N ASN A 120 1.87 2.74 -18.93
CA ASN A 120 2.62 1.53 -19.28
C ASN A 120 4.13 1.72 -19.14
N ILE A 121 4.68 2.87 -19.56
CA ILE A 121 6.12 3.14 -19.41
C ILE A 121 6.53 3.35 -17.96
N MET A 122 5.71 4.02 -17.13
CA MET A 122 5.93 4.17 -15.69
C MET A 122 5.95 2.80 -15.00
N LEU A 123 4.96 1.94 -15.26
CA LEU A 123 4.91 0.59 -14.70
C LEU A 123 6.13 -0.26 -15.10
N LYS A 124 6.54 -0.22 -16.37
CA LYS A 124 7.75 -0.92 -16.84
C LYS A 124 9.01 -0.40 -16.16
N CYS A 125 9.09 0.90 -15.93
CA CYS A 125 10.20 1.52 -15.23
C CYS A 125 10.26 1.03 -13.80
N ILE A 126 9.18 1.19 -13.02
CA ILE A 126 9.10 0.75 -11.62
C ILE A 126 9.45 -0.73 -11.52
N GLU A 127 8.83 -1.60 -12.32
CA GLU A 127 9.10 -3.05 -12.34
C GLU A 127 10.55 -3.38 -12.67
N THR A 128 11.18 -2.64 -13.58
CA THR A 128 12.57 -2.90 -13.99
C THR A 128 13.56 -2.48 -12.91
N GLU A 129 13.35 -1.35 -12.28
CA GLU A 129 14.24 -0.80 -11.26
C GLU A 129 14.09 -1.53 -9.90
N THR A 130 12.91 -2.09 -9.62
CA THR A 130 12.56 -2.65 -8.31
C THR A 130 12.17 -4.13 -8.34
N HIS A 131 12.59 -4.87 -9.36
CA HIS A 131 12.26 -6.30 -9.46
C HIS A 131 12.65 -7.06 -8.19
N GLU A 132 11.70 -7.81 -7.62
CA GLU A 132 11.83 -8.53 -6.35
C GLU A 132 12.04 -7.62 -5.11
N ALA A 133 11.96 -6.31 -5.25
CA ALA A 133 11.98 -5.39 -4.11
C ALA A 133 10.64 -5.35 -3.38
N SER A 134 10.65 -4.78 -2.17
CA SER A 134 9.44 -4.57 -1.37
C SER A 134 8.45 -3.62 -2.04
N PHE A 135 7.22 -3.64 -1.56
CA PHE A 135 6.19 -2.71 -2.01
C PHE A 135 6.60 -1.24 -1.76
N GLU A 136 7.18 -0.94 -0.60
CA GLU A 136 7.69 0.38 -0.23
C GLU A 136 8.75 0.88 -1.23
N SER A 137 9.66 0.00 -1.64
CA SER A 137 10.67 0.37 -2.63
C SER A 137 10.07 0.70 -4.00
N LYS A 138 9.02 -0.03 -4.41
CA LYS A 138 8.25 0.26 -5.62
C LYS A 138 7.53 1.60 -5.52
N VAL A 139 6.92 1.91 -4.38
CA VAL A 139 6.29 3.21 -4.11
C VAL A 139 7.32 4.33 -4.16
N ASN A 140 8.49 4.16 -3.53
CA ASN A 140 9.55 5.17 -3.55
C ASN A 140 10.03 5.50 -4.98
N VAL A 141 10.21 4.48 -5.83
CA VAL A 141 10.59 4.71 -7.24
C VAL A 141 9.47 5.37 -8.02
N ALA A 142 8.20 4.99 -7.78
CA ALA A 142 7.06 5.66 -8.38
C ALA A 142 7.02 7.16 -8.02
N ASN A 143 7.23 7.49 -6.74
CA ASN A 143 7.31 8.89 -6.28
C ASN A 143 8.41 9.68 -6.98
N VAL A 144 9.61 9.10 -7.16
CA VAL A 144 10.68 9.78 -7.91
C VAL A 144 10.26 10.11 -9.34
N ILE A 145 9.52 9.23 -10.00
CA ILE A 145 9.00 9.50 -11.36
C ILE A 145 7.98 10.65 -11.31
N LEU A 146 7.01 10.59 -10.39
CA LEU A 146 5.98 11.61 -10.24
C LEU A 146 6.57 12.96 -9.83
N ASN A 147 7.52 12.98 -8.90
CA ASN A 147 8.24 14.20 -8.50
C ASN A 147 8.97 14.86 -9.67
N ARG A 148 9.53 14.06 -10.59
CA ARG A 148 10.15 14.62 -11.81
C ARG A 148 9.13 15.21 -12.76
N VAL A 149 7.95 14.63 -12.90
CA VAL A 149 6.86 15.19 -13.72
C VAL A 149 6.47 16.59 -13.24
N GLU A 150 6.52 16.81 -11.93
CA GLU A 150 6.18 18.10 -11.30
C GLU A 150 7.36 19.07 -11.19
N HIS A 151 8.60 18.59 -11.37
CA HIS A 151 9.80 19.39 -11.15
C HIS A 151 10.19 20.22 -12.38
N GLU A 152 10.45 21.50 -12.21
CA GLU A 152 10.71 22.47 -13.29
C GLU A 152 11.92 22.16 -14.21
N GLU A 153 12.90 21.38 -13.72
CA GLU A 153 14.09 20.98 -14.49
C GLU A 153 13.87 19.74 -15.37
N TYR A 154 12.72 19.09 -15.29
CA TYR A 154 12.40 17.88 -16.05
C TYR A 154 11.27 18.11 -17.05
N PRO A 155 11.18 17.27 -18.10
CA PRO A 155 9.97 17.24 -18.93
C PRO A 155 8.74 16.91 -18.09
N THR A 156 7.57 17.40 -18.51
CA THR A 156 6.29 17.04 -17.87
C THR A 156 5.74 15.72 -18.37
N ASP A 157 6.29 15.14 -19.45
CA ASP A 157 5.87 13.86 -19.98
C ASP A 157 6.69 12.71 -19.33
N PRO A 158 6.05 11.76 -18.63
CA PRO A 158 6.73 10.59 -18.07
C PRO A 158 7.51 9.77 -19.10
N VAL A 159 7.06 9.73 -20.36
CA VAL A 159 7.78 9.02 -21.43
C VAL A 159 9.15 9.65 -21.65
N ASP A 160 9.22 10.97 -21.77
CA ASP A 160 10.48 11.71 -21.99
C ASP A 160 11.41 11.61 -20.76
N ILE A 161 10.84 11.65 -19.55
CA ILE A 161 11.59 11.47 -18.30
C ILE A 161 12.25 10.10 -18.25
N ILE A 162 11.50 9.04 -18.54
CA ILE A 162 11.93 7.65 -18.37
C ILE A 162 12.88 7.24 -19.51
N THR A 163 12.57 7.62 -20.75
CA THR A 163 13.35 7.20 -21.93
C THR A 163 14.57 8.09 -22.16
N GLY A 164 14.70 9.18 -21.41
CA GLY A 164 15.86 10.06 -21.46
C GLY A 164 17.17 9.30 -21.24
N THR A 165 18.26 9.82 -21.82
CA THR A 165 19.57 9.16 -21.76
C THR A 165 20.06 8.98 -20.32
N ASN A 166 20.36 7.75 -19.91
CA ASN A 166 20.87 7.39 -18.59
C ASN A 166 19.96 7.76 -17.41
N GLN A 167 18.65 7.86 -17.62
CA GLN A 167 17.69 8.17 -16.56
C GLN A 167 17.23 6.92 -15.82
N PHE A 168 16.50 6.06 -16.51
CA PHE A 168 15.90 4.86 -15.92
C PHE A 168 16.07 3.63 -16.81
N LYS A 169 15.89 2.45 -16.24
CA LYS A 169 15.70 1.20 -16.97
C LYS A 169 14.20 0.89 -17.06
N TYR A 170 13.72 0.40 -18.20
CA TYR A 170 12.30 0.13 -18.45
C TYR A 170 12.03 -1.06 -19.36
N GLY A 171 12.88 -2.09 -19.29
CA GLY A 171 12.85 -3.23 -20.21
C GLY A 171 11.85 -4.34 -19.87
N ARG A 172 11.30 -4.41 -18.67
CA ARG A 172 10.39 -5.47 -18.25
C ARG A 172 8.98 -5.25 -18.77
N ASN A 173 8.37 -6.35 -19.28
CA ASN A 173 6.99 -6.34 -19.79
C ASN A 173 6.03 -7.13 -18.90
N ASN A 174 6.52 -7.98 -18.00
CA ASN A 174 5.69 -8.67 -17.02
C ASN A 174 5.61 -7.79 -15.77
N ILE A 175 4.48 -7.13 -15.59
CA ILE A 175 4.25 -6.18 -14.52
C ILE A 175 3.49 -6.86 -13.40
N ASP A 176 4.10 -6.93 -12.22
CA ASP A 176 3.47 -7.48 -11.03
C ASP A 176 2.28 -6.62 -10.57
N GLU A 177 1.31 -7.25 -9.94
CA GLU A 177 0.16 -6.57 -9.36
C GLU A 177 0.60 -5.50 -8.34
N SER A 178 1.58 -5.84 -7.48
CA SER A 178 2.13 -4.92 -6.49
C SER A 178 2.74 -3.64 -7.12
N THR A 179 3.28 -3.73 -8.33
CA THR A 179 3.82 -2.57 -9.06
C THR A 179 2.70 -1.61 -9.51
N ARG A 180 1.55 -2.15 -9.91
CA ARG A 180 0.36 -1.35 -10.25
C ARG A 180 -0.17 -0.61 -9.03
N TYR A 181 -0.31 -1.32 -7.90
CA TYR A 181 -0.72 -0.70 -6.64
C TYR A 181 0.32 0.29 -6.09
N ALA A 182 1.61 0.11 -6.36
CA ALA A 182 2.63 1.06 -5.95
C ALA A 182 2.51 2.40 -6.68
N LEU A 183 2.22 2.39 -7.99
CA LEU A 183 1.96 3.62 -8.74
C LEU A 183 0.69 4.32 -8.24
N LEU A 184 -0.39 3.57 -8.02
CA LEU A 184 -1.64 4.10 -7.46
C LEU A 184 -1.40 4.71 -6.06
N TYR A 185 -0.70 3.99 -5.18
CA TYR A 185 -0.38 4.47 -3.83
C TYR A 185 0.42 5.78 -3.87
N ALA A 186 1.49 5.83 -4.66
CA ALA A 186 2.34 7.00 -4.78
C ALA A 186 1.58 8.23 -5.30
N PHE A 187 0.61 8.02 -6.19
CA PHE A 187 -0.19 9.10 -6.75
C PHE A 187 -1.31 9.58 -5.80
N MET A 188 -1.99 8.64 -5.13
CA MET A 188 -3.24 8.92 -4.40
C MET A 188 -3.02 9.24 -2.92
N ILE A 189 -1.98 8.72 -2.29
CA ILE A 189 -1.85 8.75 -0.83
C ILE A 189 -0.79 9.73 -0.36
N GLU A 190 0.49 9.44 -0.63
CA GLU A 190 1.58 10.28 -0.12
C GLU A 190 2.87 10.12 -0.93
N ASP A 191 3.66 11.18 -1.01
CA ASP A 191 5.05 11.09 -1.43
C ASP A 191 5.93 10.61 -0.25
N THR A 192 6.26 9.31 -0.27
CA THR A 192 7.10 8.68 0.75
C THR A 192 8.56 9.10 0.67
N THR A 193 8.96 9.84 -0.38
CA THR A 193 10.34 10.27 -0.63
C THR A 193 10.61 11.73 -0.28
N ASP A 194 9.57 12.47 0.15
CA ASP A 194 9.66 13.90 0.48
C ASP A 194 10.29 14.72 -0.65
N GLY A 195 9.82 14.53 -1.89
CA GLY A 195 10.28 15.28 -3.07
C GLY A 195 11.63 14.85 -3.63
N CYS A 196 12.12 13.64 -3.36
CA CYS A 196 13.32 13.11 -4.01
C CYS A 196 13.10 12.95 -5.51
N ILE A 197 14.11 13.41 -6.29
CA ILE A 197 14.10 13.36 -7.76
C ILE A 197 15.14 12.40 -8.35
N ALA A 198 15.92 11.73 -7.51
CA ALA A 198 16.93 10.78 -7.94
C ALA A 198 17.12 9.64 -6.95
N PHE A 199 17.56 8.48 -7.45
CA PHE A 199 17.96 7.35 -6.60
C PHE A 199 19.11 6.53 -7.24
N ARG A 200 19.76 5.71 -6.42
CA ARG A 200 20.80 4.76 -6.82
C ARG A 200 20.64 3.47 -6.04
N SER A 201 21.06 2.36 -6.66
CA SER A 201 21.03 1.02 -6.07
C SER A 201 22.37 0.56 -5.46
N ASP A 202 23.36 1.44 -5.34
CA ASP A 202 24.70 1.10 -4.86
C ASP A 202 25.17 1.99 -3.70
N SER A 203 26.39 1.73 -3.20
CA SER A 203 26.99 2.46 -2.08
C SER A 203 26.95 3.97 -2.30
N SER A 204 26.14 4.62 -1.53
CA SER A 204 25.64 5.94 -1.76
C SER A 204 26.50 7.00 -1.08
N PRO A 205 27.15 7.90 -1.83
CA PRO A 205 27.80 9.06 -1.26
C PRO A 205 26.78 9.99 -0.60
N ALA A 206 27.21 10.84 0.32
CA ALA A 206 26.36 11.85 0.94
C ALA A 206 25.80 12.85 -0.08
N THR A 207 26.54 13.08 -1.18
CA THR A 207 26.11 13.90 -2.31
C THR A 207 26.39 13.17 -3.63
N TRP A 208 25.47 13.32 -4.58
CA TRP A 208 25.60 12.75 -5.92
C TRP A 208 25.00 13.71 -6.96
N ASN A 209 25.79 14.09 -7.96
CA ASN A 209 25.38 15.05 -9.00
C ASN A 209 24.84 16.40 -8.48
N GLY A 210 25.34 16.85 -7.32
CA GLY A 210 24.85 18.07 -6.68
C GLY A 210 23.68 17.86 -5.70
N TRP A 211 23.04 16.69 -5.74
CA TRP A 211 21.93 16.33 -4.84
C TRP A 211 22.42 15.78 -3.50
N THR A 212 21.65 15.99 -2.46
CA THR A 212 21.94 15.54 -1.10
C THR A 212 21.17 14.27 -0.77
N LYS A 213 21.84 13.26 -0.20
CA LYS A 213 21.23 12.04 0.28
C LYS A 213 20.17 12.34 1.36
N GLN A 214 18.99 11.78 1.17
CA GLN A 214 17.90 11.82 2.15
C GLN A 214 17.86 10.55 2.99
N PHE A 215 17.65 9.39 2.36
CA PHE A 215 17.60 8.10 3.04
C PHE A 215 18.03 6.95 2.12
N THR A 216 18.12 5.75 2.68
CA THR A 216 18.25 4.49 1.93
C THR A 216 17.12 3.58 2.38
N ASP A 217 16.39 3.00 1.43
CA ASP A 217 15.32 2.05 1.72
C ASP A 217 15.87 0.64 2.05
N GLU A 218 14.98 -0.28 2.43
CA GLU A 218 15.34 -1.65 2.79
C GLU A 218 15.85 -2.51 1.61
N SER A 219 15.53 -2.11 0.38
CA SER A 219 16.03 -2.74 -0.86
C SER A 219 17.40 -2.22 -1.28
N GLY A 220 17.95 -1.26 -0.54
CA GLY A 220 19.27 -0.68 -0.80
C GLY A 220 19.28 0.47 -1.81
N HIS A 221 18.10 0.98 -2.21
CA HIS A 221 18.03 2.20 -3.00
C HIS A 221 18.25 3.41 -2.11
N THR A 222 19.15 4.29 -2.53
CA THR A 222 19.40 5.58 -1.85
C THR A 222 18.80 6.71 -2.65
N PHE A 223 18.01 7.55 -1.99
CA PHE A 223 17.22 8.62 -2.56
C PHE A 223 17.87 9.99 -2.28
N TYR A 224 17.75 10.89 -3.26
CA TYR A 224 18.41 12.21 -3.27
C TYR A 224 17.45 13.31 -3.69
N LYS A 225 17.72 14.53 -3.11
CA LYS A 225 16.99 15.75 -3.37
C LYS A 225 17.95 16.90 -3.62
#